data_14f059885bfc473b03dcef4a359b5360
#
_entry.id   14f059885bfc473b03dcef4a359b5360
#
_cell.length_a   1.000
_cell.length_b   1.000
_cell.length_c   1.000
_cell.angle_alpha   90.00
_cell.angle_beta   90.00
_cell.angle_gamma   90.00
#
_symmetry.space_group_name_H-M   'P 1'
#
loop_
_entity.id
_entity.type
_entity.pdbx_description
1 polymer ?
#
loop_
_entity_poly.entity_id
_entity_poly.type
_entity_poly.pdbx_seq_one_letter_code
_entity_poly.pdbx_strand_id
1 'polypeptide(L)'
;MDGLAGPLGADVCRAMSGAKTFLDGHDNSQLLGLVGKTVAGVALKRTINKAVMQKSYGGGTLAETDDLLAGRGLFYITEQGKLFLDCTAGHYQMSWGYDHPVLTQVIHDGLAAGIVPDNHSNIPQWPVKRLAQKLVEAANPDLPQLPQGDFSTVCESKTRLNTVLLGIATGSVACEAALKIVLMHHERTQRPGPPVFVVLDGNYHGTGFFSQYLRGMWGSYIRNLEVVAVQPNEGDELESIVARYQDRIASFWAEPIMMNREAIRVEPQYLQLAQKLVRRVGALMVIDEIQTGFWTPDLFMYKQCGIVPDIVVVGKGMSAGLHPLSSIIYRRELDVLAQYDAISTNGNAALAALVALANIELLQRHGPEVNSTQAYYYKRLCGLADEFPDRIAAVHGNGAMTGLKFRDVNDALAFHKACVESGLWLRVHAYHAGHSTILCKFALCLEPAVVDEFIRRLRLLLEAGK
;
A
#
# COMPACT_ATOMS: atom_id res chain seq x y z
N MET A 1 15.23 -3.55 -28.16
CA MET A 1 14.04 -4.41 -28.34
C MET A 1 14.38 -5.81 -28.86
N ASP A 2 15.46 -5.98 -29.60
CA ASP A 2 15.84 -7.29 -30.15
C ASP A 2 16.02 -8.37 -29.08
N GLY A 3 16.54 -8.02 -27.91
CA GLY A 3 16.69 -8.97 -26.79
C GLY A 3 15.37 -9.45 -26.16
N LEU A 4 14.26 -8.75 -26.35
CA LEU A 4 12.95 -9.14 -25.84
C LEU A 4 12.15 -9.99 -26.83
N ALA A 5 12.49 -9.94 -28.14
CA ALA A 5 11.74 -10.65 -29.17
C ALA A 5 11.83 -12.20 -29.02
N GLY A 6 12.93 -12.72 -28.48
CA GLY A 6 13.07 -14.12 -28.14
C GLY A 6 12.06 -14.63 -27.10
N PRO A 7 12.05 -14.05 -25.87
CA PRO A 7 11.18 -14.52 -24.81
C PRO A 7 9.70 -14.12 -24.98
N LEU A 8 9.38 -12.98 -25.62
CA LEU A 8 8.00 -12.47 -25.70
C LEU A 8 7.35 -12.69 -27.07
N GLY A 9 8.15 -12.80 -28.14
CA GLY A 9 7.68 -12.77 -29.51
C GLY A 9 7.66 -11.37 -30.13
N ALA A 10 7.95 -11.30 -31.42
CA ALA A 10 8.10 -10.04 -32.14
C ALA A 10 6.80 -9.22 -32.25
N ASP A 11 5.64 -9.87 -32.26
CA ASP A 11 4.33 -9.21 -32.30
C ASP A 11 4.00 -8.52 -30.97
N VAL A 12 4.29 -9.17 -29.84
CA VAL A 12 4.14 -8.57 -28.50
C VAL A 12 5.07 -7.36 -28.35
N CYS A 13 6.34 -7.51 -28.73
CA CYS A 13 7.31 -6.40 -28.66
C CYS A 13 6.87 -5.21 -29.52
N ARG A 14 6.33 -5.43 -30.72
CA ARG A 14 5.79 -4.33 -31.56
C ARG A 14 4.59 -3.65 -30.90
N ALA A 15 3.65 -4.42 -30.32
CA ALA A 15 2.49 -3.87 -29.65
C ALA A 15 2.90 -3.05 -28.41
N MET A 16 3.79 -3.55 -27.57
CA MET A 16 4.33 -2.82 -26.41
C MET A 16 5.04 -1.53 -26.82
N SER A 17 5.89 -1.60 -27.88
CA SER A 17 6.59 -0.42 -28.42
C SER A 17 5.61 0.61 -28.97
N GLY A 18 4.59 0.17 -29.70
CA GLY A 18 3.55 1.04 -30.22
C GLY A 18 2.75 1.71 -29.11
N ALA A 19 2.36 0.95 -28.08
CA ALA A 19 1.66 1.48 -26.91
C ALA A 19 2.53 2.51 -26.16
N LYS A 20 3.80 2.19 -25.91
CA LYS A 20 4.73 3.14 -25.28
C LYS A 20 4.92 4.40 -26.11
N THR A 21 5.16 4.28 -27.40
CA THR A 21 5.29 5.44 -28.32
C THR A 21 4.04 6.31 -28.31
N PHE A 22 2.85 5.69 -28.29
CA PHE A 22 1.60 6.43 -28.19
C PHE A 22 1.50 7.19 -26.87
N LEU A 23 1.76 6.53 -25.74
CA LEU A 23 1.71 7.16 -24.41
C LEU A 23 2.73 8.30 -24.29
N ASP A 24 3.96 8.11 -24.78
CA ASP A 24 5.02 9.13 -24.74
C ASP A 24 4.76 10.32 -25.66
N GLY A 25 4.04 10.10 -26.75
CA GLY A 25 3.69 11.13 -27.75
C GLY A 25 2.51 12.03 -27.36
N HIS A 26 1.84 11.79 -26.21
CA HIS A 26 0.68 12.54 -25.78
C HIS A 26 0.87 13.08 -24.36
N ASP A 27 0.47 14.32 -24.11
CA ASP A 27 0.39 14.85 -22.75
C ASP A 27 -0.84 14.33 -21.98
N ASN A 28 -0.91 14.59 -20.66
CA ASN A 28 -1.99 14.10 -19.82
C ASN A 28 -3.38 14.61 -20.26
N SER A 29 -3.48 15.83 -20.79
CA SER A 29 -4.75 16.39 -21.26
C SER A 29 -5.24 15.66 -22.52
N GLN A 30 -4.33 15.38 -23.45
CA GLN A 30 -4.63 14.60 -24.65
C GLN A 30 -5.05 13.17 -24.29
N LEU A 31 -4.31 12.51 -23.39
CA LEU A 31 -4.65 11.16 -22.92
C LEU A 31 -6.01 11.14 -22.23
N LEU A 32 -6.35 12.12 -21.39
CA LEU A 32 -7.66 12.22 -20.75
C LEU A 32 -8.79 12.27 -21.78
N GLY A 33 -8.63 12.98 -22.89
CA GLY A 33 -9.60 13.03 -23.98
C GLY A 33 -9.79 11.69 -24.72
N LEU A 34 -8.86 10.76 -24.57
CA LEU A 34 -8.83 9.45 -25.21
C LEU A 34 -9.17 8.28 -24.28
N VAL A 35 -9.27 8.51 -22.96
CA VAL A 35 -9.65 7.48 -21.98
C VAL A 35 -10.97 6.80 -22.39
N GLY A 36 -10.96 5.47 -22.39
CA GLY A 36 -12.06 4.63 -22.82
C GLY A 36 -12.07 4.28 -24.32
N LYS A 37 -11.20 4.91 -25.12
CA LYS A 37 -11.09 4.64 -26.56
C LYS A 37 -10.02 3.62 -26.85
N THR A 38 -10.15 2.93 -28.00
CA THR A 38 -9.14 2.00 -28.52
C THR A 38 -8.09 2.77 -29.32
N VAL A 39 -6.83 2.51 -29.02
CA VAL A 39 -5.66 3.03 -29.73
C VAL A 39 -5.35 2.14 -30.94
N ALA A 40 -5.33 2.74 -32.11
CA ALA A 40 -5.11 1.99 -33.34
C ALA A 40 -3.69 1.37 -33.40
N GLY A 41 -3.61 0.13 -33.86
CA GLY A 41 -2.34 -0.54 -34.19
C GLY A 41 -1.57 -1.12 -33.01
N VAL A 42 -2.09 -1.03 -31.77
CA VAL A 42 -1.41 -1.57 -30.58
C VAL A 42 -2.03 -2.86 -30.02
N ALA A 43 -3.25 -3.22 -30.44
CA ALA A 43 -3.91 -4.44 -29.98
C ALA A 43 -3.14 -5.70 -30.35
N LEU A 44 -3.01 -6.64 -29.42
CA LEU A 44 -2.45 -7.97 -29.68
C LEU A 44 -3.42 -8.80 -30.52
N LYS A 45 -2.87 -9.52 -31.50
CA LYS A 45 -3.65 -10.47 -32.33
C LYS A 45 -3.90 -11.80 -31.62
N ARG A 46 -3.10 -12.10 -30.62
CA ARG A 46 -3.16 -13.34 -29.82
C ARG A 46 -2.97 -12.99 -28.34
N THR A 47 -3.80 -13.57 -27.50
CA THR A 47 -3.68 -13.49 -26.04
C THR A 47 -3.35 -14.88 -25.48
N ILE A 48 -2.70 -14.93 -24.34
CA ILE A 48 -2.49 -16.17 -23.60
C ILE A 48 -3.73 -16.46 -22.77
N ASN A 49 -4.26 -17.69 -22.90
CA ASN A 49 -5.41 -18.11 -22.10
C ASN A 49 -5.02 -18.20 -20.62
N LYS A 50 -5.65 -17.39 -19.78
CA LYS A 50 -5.44 -17.37 -18.32
C LYS A 50 -5.88 -18.64 -17.58
N ALA A 51 -6.53 -19.60 -18.26
CA ALA A 51 -6.93 -20.88 -17.64
C ALA A 51 -5.75 -21.70 -17.10
N VAL A 52 -4.52 -21.42 -17.56
CA VAL A 52 -3.30 -22.03 -17.00
C VAL A 52 -2.89 -21.40 -15.65
N MET A 53 -3.46 -20.26 -15.30
CA MET A 53 -3.21 -19.57 -14.04
C MET A 53 -4.28 -19.95 -13.00
N GLN A 54 -4.00 -19.67 -11.74
CA GLN A 54 -4.99 -19.85 -10.70
C GLN A 54 -6.25 -19.03 -11.01
N LYS A 55 -7.43 -19.63 -10.88
CA LYS A 55 -8.73 -19.00 -11.20
C LYS A 55 -9.04 -17.70 -10.46
N SER A 56 -8.30 -17.38 -9.40
CA SER A 56 -8.40 -16.10 -8.68
C SER A 56 -7.83 -14.91 -9.48
N TYR A 57 -7.04 -15.19 -10.53
CA TYR A 57 -6.54 -14.16 -11.42
C TYR A 57 -7.65 -13.69 -12.36
N GLY A 58 -8.11 -12.44 -12.16
CA GLY A 58 -9.14 -11.82 -13.00
C GLY A 58 -10.55 -12.35 -12.78
N GLY A 59 -10.78 -13.16 -11.72
CA GLY A 59 -12.12 -13.63 -11.36
C GLY A 59 -12.76 -12.82 -10.25
N GLY A 60 -14.06 -12.99 -10.06
CA GLY A 60 -14.79 -12.45 -8.93
C GLY A 60 -15.89 -11.48 -9.34
N THR A 61 -16.32 -10.65 -8.41
CA THR A 61 -17.40 -9.64 -8.57
C THR A 61 -16.96 -8.39 -9.33
N LEU A 62 -15.71 -8.36 -9.77
CA LEU A 62 -15.14 -7.20 -10.48
C LEU A 62 -15.58 -7.22 -11.94
N ALA A 63 -15.83 -6.06 -12.52
CA ALA A 63 -15.97 -5.92 -13.96
C ALA A 63 -14.68 -6.42 -14.63
N GLU A 64 -14.84 -7.29 -15.62
CA GLU A 64 -13.69 -7.80 -16.38
C GLU A 64 -13.00 -6.65 -17.09
N THR A 65 -11.69 -6.53 -16.86
CA THR A 65 -10.83 -5.74 -17.70
C THR A 65 -9.99 -6.65 -18.56
N ASP A 66 -9.56 -6.12 -19.64
CA ASP A 66 -8.51 -6.64 -20.46
C ASP A 66 -7.14 -6.47 -19.75
N ASP A 67 -6.18 -7.31 -20.08
CA ASP A 67 -4.87 -7.32 -19.44
C ASP A 67 -4.02 -6.10 -19.84
N LEU A 68 -3.15 -5.66 -18.92
CA LEU A 68 -2.27 -4.52 -19.12
C LEU A 68 -1.14 -4.84 -20.10
N LEU A 69 -0.97 -4.01 -21.13
CA LEU A 69 0.11 -4.10 -22.10
C LEU A 69 1.28 -3.16 -21.77
N ALA A 70 0.99 -1.88 -21.56
CA ALA A 70 1.98 -0.85 -21.23
C ALA A 70 1.33 0.30 -20.48
N GLY A 71 2.11 1.03 -19.65
CA GLY A 71 1.62 2.16 -18.89
C GLY A 71 2.63 3.31 -18.80
N ARG A 72 2.12 4.53 -18.56
CA ARG A 72 2.90 5.73 -18.27
C ARG A 72 2.09 6.68 -17.36
N GLY A 73 2.70 7.12 -16.25
CA GLY A 73 2.02 7.98 -15.28
C GLY A 73 0.76 7.33 -14.73
N LEU A 74 -0.38 7.97 -14.91
CA LEU A 74 -1.69 7.48 -14.47
C LEU A 74 -2.41 6.64 -15.55
N PHE A 75 -1.83 6.43 -16.71
CA PHE A 75 -2.50 5.82 -17.85
C PHE A 75 -1.87 4.48 -18.22
N TYR A 76 -2.72 3.55 -18.66
CA TYR A 76 -2.25 2.31 -19.26
C TYR A 76 -3.09 1.91 -20.48
N ILE A 77 -2.47 1.15 -21.37
CA ILE A 77 -3.12 0.54 -22.54
C ILE A 77 -3.18 -0.96 -22.30
N THR A 78 -4.32 -1.54 -22.62
CA THR A 78 -4.57 -2.98 -22.49
C THR A 78 -4.07 -3.77 -23.72
N GLU A 79 -4.05 -5.10 -23.62
CA GLU A 79 -3.73 -6.00 -24.73
C GLU A 79 -4.67 -5.83 -25.94
N GLN A 80 -5.93 -5.39 -25.73
CA GLN A 80 -6.89 -5.07 -26.79
C GLN A 80 -6.76 -3.63 -27.29
N GLY A 81 -5.82 -2.86 -26.72
CA GLY A 81 -5.54 -1.50 -27.13
C GLY A 81 -6.41 -0.43 -26.47
N LYS A 82 -7.24 -0.75 -25.50
CA LYS A 82 -8.08 0.24 -24.80
C LYS A 82 -7.25 1.06 -23.82
N LEU A 83 -7.41 2.40 -23.84
CA LEU A 83 -6.75 3.32 -22.92
C LEU A 83 -7.57 3.50 -21.64
N PHE A 84 -6.93 3.30 -20.50
CA PHE A 84 -7.50 3.50 -19.17
C PHE A 84 -6.79 4.59 -18.39
N LEU A 85 -7.55 5.28 -17.52
CA LEU A 85 -7.03 6.03 -16.38
C LEU A 85 -7.02 5.10 -15.16
N ASP A 86 -5.84 4.85 -14.61
CA ASP A 86 -5.68 4.05 -13.38
C ASP A 86 -5.92 4.90 -12.13
N CYS A 87 -7.03 4.65 -11.47
CA CYS A 87 -7.40 5.30 -10.21
C CYS A 87 -6.98 4.48 -8.99
N THR A 88 -6.10 3.47 -9.16
CA THR A 88 -5.70 2.52 -8.10
C THR A 88 -4.20 2.41 -7.88
N ALA A 89 -3.40 3.19 -8.60
CA ALA A 89 -1.93 3.13 -8.56
C ALA A 89 -1.40 1.69 -8.68
N GLY A 90 -1.82 0.97 -9.73
CA GLY A 90 -1.37 -0.39 -10.01
C GLY A 90 -1.62 -1.36 -8.84
N HIS A 91 -2.82 -1.39 -8.28
CA HIS A 91 -3.19 -2.16 -7.09
C HIS A 91 -2.50 -1.63 -5.81
N TYR A 92 -2.50 -0.30 -5.64
CA TYR A 92 -2.08 0.39 -4.41
C TYR A 92 -0.57 0.33 -4.11
N GLN A 93 0.27 0.16 -5.13
CA GLN A 93 1.72 0.01 -4.94
C GLN A 93 2.57 0.96 -5.78
N MET A 94 2.10 1.40 -6.95
CA MET A 94 2.85 2.27 -7.87
C MET A 94 2.71 3.73 -7.44
N SER A 95 3.45 4.13 -6.39
CA SER A 95 3.27 5.45 -5.78
C SER A 95 3.46 6.62 -6.74
N TRP A 96 4.28 6.48 -7.77
CA TRP A 96 4.50 7.50 -8.80
C TRP A 96 3.90 7.13 -10.18
N GLY A 97 3.01 6.12 -10.21
CA GLY A 97 2.42 5.64 -11.46
C GLY A 97 3.37 4.77 -12.28
N TYR A 98 2.96 4.52 -13.51
CA TYR A 98 3.70 3.67 -14.44
C TYR A 98 4.89 4.40 -15.06
N ASP A 99 6.01 3.69 -15.25
CA ASP A 99 7.20 4.14 -16.00
C ASP A 99 7.67 5.56 -15.62
N HIS A 100 7.79 5.83 -14.31
CA HIS A 100 8.25 7.13 -13.84
C HIS A 100 9.73 7.36 -14.24
N PRO A 101 10.06 8.43 -15.00
CA PRO A 101 11.35 8.55 -15.67
C PRO A 101 12.54 8.52 -14.71
N VAL A 102 12.44 9.17 -13.54
CA VAL A 102 13.54 9.17 -12.54
C VAL A 102 13.76 7.78 -11.97
N LEU A 103 12.68 7.05 -11.64
CA LEU A 103 12.78 5.72 -11.04
C LEU A 103 13.28 4.67 -12.05
N THR A 104 12.82 4.76 -13.29
CA THR A 104 13.28 3.91 -14.38
C THR A 104 14.76 4.18 -14.69
N GLN A 105 15.17 5.45 -14.73
CA GLN A 105 16.57 5.82 -14.95
C GLN A 105 17.49 5.30 -13.84
N VAL A 106 17.08 5.41 -12.57
CA VAL A 106 17.84 4.90 -11.42
C VAL A 106 18.09 3.39 -11.52
N ILE A 107 17.15 2.62 -12.05
CA ILE A 107 17.35 1.18 -12.31
C ILE A 107 18.46 0.97 -13.36
N HIS A 108 18.38 1.69 -14.48
CA HIS A 108 19.38 1.59 -15.55
C HIS A 108 20.76 2.00 -15.06
N ASP A 109 20.87 3.11 -14.35
CA ASP A 109 22.14 3.62 -13.78
C ASP A 109 22.71 2.65 -12.75
N GLY A 110 21.87 2.09 -11.89
CA GLY A 110 22.27 1.09 -10.90
C GLY A 110 22.87 -0.17 -11.54
N LEU A 111 22.20 -0.70 -12.58
CA LEU A 111 22.69 -1.86 -13.33
C LEU A 111 23.99 -1.52 -14.08
N ALA A 112 24.08 -0.35 -14.71
CA ALA A 112 25.28 0.12 -15.39
C ALA A 112 26.47 0.33 -14.44
N ALA A 113 26.19 0.75 -13.19
CA ALA A 113 27.21 0.88 -12.13
C ALA A 113 27.62 -0.46 -11.49
N GLY A 114 27.03 -1.58 -11.91
CA GLY A 114 27.35 -2.90 -11.38
C GLY A 114 26.70 -3.24 -10.05
N ILE A 115 25.58 -2.57 -9.68
CA ILE A 115 24.78 -2.99 -8.54
C ILE A 115 24.25 -4.40 -8.83
N VAL A 116 24.48 -5.33 -7.91
CA VAL A 116 23.91 -6.67 -7.96
C VAL A 116 22.43 -6.56 -7.59
N PRO A 117 21.49 -6.93 -8.47
CA PRO A 117 20.06 -6.72 -8.24
C PRO A 117 19.56 -7.35 -6.95
N ASP A 118 20.04 -8.54 -6.67
CA ASP A 118 19.77 -9.31 -5.47
C ASP A 118 21.07 -10.00 -5.01
N ASN A 119 21.27 -10.12 -3.70
CA ASN A 119 22.50 -10.68 -3.18
C ASN A 119 22.26 -11.48 -1.89
N HIS A 120 23.30 -12.12 -1.42
CA HIS A 120 23.28 -12.94 -0.20
C HIS A 120 22.79 -12.12 1.00
N SER A 121 21.81 -12.66 1.74
CA SER A 121 21.15 -11.99 2.86
C SER A 121 22.11 -11.52 3.98
N ASN A 122 23.27 -12.16 4.10
CA ASN A 122 24.29 -11.82 5.10
C ASN A 122 25.35 -10.80 4.63
N ILE A 123 25.28 -10.36 3.37
CA ILE A 123 26.26 -9.45 2.77
C ILE A 123 25.51 -8.27 2.11
N PRO A 124 24.96 -7.34 2.91
CA PRO A 124 24.19 -6.24 2.37
C PRO A 124 25.08 -5.26 1.59
N GLN A 125 24.59 -4.83 0.43
CA GLN A 125 25.20 -3.77 -0.34
C GLN A 125 24.93 -2.38 0.24
N TRP A 126 25.63 -1.36 -0.25
CA TRP A 126 25.46 0.02 0.22
C TRP A 126 24.03 0.54 0.16
N PRO A 127 23.23 0.35 -0.91
CA PRO A 127 21.85 0.84 -0.97
C PRO A 127 20.97 0.29 0.15
N VAL A 128 21.14 -0.99 0.52
CA VAL A 128 20.37 -1.64 1.59
C VAL A 128 20.65 -0.98 2.94
N LYS A 129 21.94 -0.76 3.26
CA LYS A 129 22.35 -0.09 4.50
C LYS A 129 21.87 1.36 4.54
N ARG A 130 21.98 2.07 3.42
CA ARG A 130 21.54 3.47 3.32
C ARG A 130 20.00 3.59 3.46
N LEU A 131 19.25 2.66 2.88
CA LEU A 131 17.79 2.61 3.05
C LEU A 131 17.42 2.38 4.53
N ALA A 132 18.09 1.45 5.22
CA ALA A 132 17.86 1.23 6.64
C ALA A 132 18.06 2.52 7.45
N GLN A 133 19.16 3.26 7.18
CA GLN A 133 19.40 4.56 7.80
C GLN A 133 18.26 5.55 7.52
N LYS A 134 17.83 5.69 6.27
CA LYS A 134 16.77 6.61 5.87
C LYS A 134 15.42 6.27 6.52
N LEU A 135 15.12 4.99 6.70
CA LEU A 135 13.91 4.56 7.41
C LEU A 135 13.97 4.93 8.90
N VAL A 136 15.12 4.75 9.55
CA VAL A 136 15.32 5.19 10.96
C VAL A 136 15.23 6.71 11.08
N GLU A 137 15.89 7.47 10.20
CA GLU A 137 15.79 8.94 10.16
C GLU A 137 14.32 9.39 10.03
N ALA A 138 13.57 8.79 9.10
CA ALA A 138 12.17 9.13 8.88
C ALA A 138 11.25 8.74 10.04
N ALA A 139 11.52 7.64 10.72
CA ALA A 139 10.75 7.19 11.87
C ALA A 139 10.99 8.03 13.13
N ASN A 140 12.07 8.81 13.19
CA ASN A 140 12.46 9.62 14.36
C ASN A 140 12.72 11.08 13.94
N PRO A 141 11.69 11.87 13.66
CA PRO A 141 11.83 13.22 13.10
C PRO A 141 12.46 14.24 14.05
N ASP A 142 12.53 13.94 15.34
CA ASP A 142 13.18 14.73 16.39
C ASP A 142 14.72 14.54 16.44
N LEU A 143 15.24 13.55 15.69
CA LEU A 143 16.67 13.37 15.58
C LEU A 143 17.28 14.46 14.66
N PRO A 144 18.37 15.11 15.07
CA PRO A 144 19.12 15.93 14.15
C PRO A 144 19.55 15.07 12.95
N GLN A 145 19.60 15.68 11.76
CA GLN A 145 20.17 14.99 10.60
C GLN A 145 21.55 14.49 10.98
N LEU A 146 21.64 13.19 11.21
CA LEU A 146 22.89 12.59 11.64
C LEU A 146 23.91 12.74 10.52
N PRO A 147 25.14 13.19 10.81
CA PRO A 147 26.21 13.18 9.85
C PRO A 147 26.32 11.79 9.24
N GLN A 148 26.62 11.71 7.96
CA GLN A 148 26.82 10.42 7.30
C GLN A 148 27.84 9.60 8.11
N GLY A 149 27.36 8.53 8.77
CA GLY A 149 28.21 7.57 9.46
C GLY A 149 28.06 7.44 10.97
N ASP A 150 27.50 8.40 11.69
CA ASP A 150 27.35 8.27 13.16
C ASP A 150 25.89 7.99 13.58
N PHE A 151 25.57 6.72 13.72
CA PHE A 151 24.30 6.21 14.24
C PHE A 151 24.41 5.63 15.66
N SER A 152 25.56 5.74 16.31
CA SER A 152 25.81 5.09 17.62
C SER A 152 24.78 5.48 18.66
N THR A 153 24.50 6.76 18.85
CA THR A 153 23.52 7.26 19.84
C THR A 153 22.07 6.84 19.54
N VAL A 154 21.70 6.74 18.26
CA VAL A 154 20.37 6.25 17.86
C VAL A 154 20.29 4.76 18.10
N CYS A 155 21.31 4.01 17.75
CA CYS A 155 21.37 2.56 17.93
C CYS A 155 21.31 2.12 19.40
N GLU A 156 21.76 2.96 20.34
CA GLU A 156 21.74 2.66 21.77
C GLU A 156 20.40 2.94 22.45
N SER A 157 19.52 3.74 21.83
CA SER A 157 18.23 4.07 22.41
C SER A 157 17.31 2.86 22.50
N LYS A 158 16.68 2.64 23.65
CA LYS A 158 15.71 1.56 23.88
C LYS A 158 14.26 1.95 23.47
N THR A 159 13.98 3.22 23.34
CA THR A 159 12.62 3.74 23.13
C THR A 159 12.33 4.20 21.71
N ARG A 160 13.32 4.19 20.81
CA ARG A 160 13.22 4.68 19.43
C ARG A 160 13.09 3.54 18.44
N LEU A 161 12.45 3.82 17.31
CA LEU A 161 12.39 2.94 16.14
C LEU A 161 13.75 2.95 15.42
N ASN A 162 14.71 2.19 15.91
CA ASN A 162 16.12 2.27 15.53
C ASN A 162 16.70 0.98 14.97
N THR A 163 15.88 -0.03 14.74
CA THR A 163 16.28 -1.30 14.12
C THR A 163 15.38 -1.56 12.91
N VAL A 164 15.98 -2.00 11.81
CA VAL A 164 15.29 -2.23 10.54
C VAL A 164 15.62 -3.62 10.03
N LEU A 165 14.60 -4.42 9.78
CA LEU A 165 14.72 -5.68 9.06
C LEU A 165 14.27 -5.45 7.61
N LEU A 166 15.20 -5.48 6.68
CA LEU A 166 14.99 -5.29 5.23
C LEU A 166 15.02 -6.60 4.44
N GLY A 167 15.42 -7.70 5.04
CA GLY A 167 15.52 -9.01 4.41
C GLY A 167 14.19 -9.64 4.01
N ILE A 168 13.20 -8.86 3.54
CA ILE A 168 11.81 -9.28 3.35
C ILE A 168 11.28 -8.81 1.99
N ALA A 169 10.84 -9.75 1.16
CA ALA A 169 10.37 -9.46 -0.18
C ALA A 169 8.90 -8.98 -0.23
N THR A 170 8.05 -9.34 0.72
CA THR A 170 6.61 -9.04 0.69
C THR A 170 6.05 -8.58 2.03
N GLY A 171 5.00 -7.74 1.98
CA GLY A 171 4.29 -7.27 3.18
C GLY A 171 3.73 -8.40 4.05
N SER A 172 3.25 -9.48 3.46
CA SER A 172 2.78 -10.64 4.22
C SER A 172 3.89 -11.24 5.09
N VAL A 173 5.10 -11.42 4.54
CA VAL A 173 6.25 -11.93 5.30
C VAL A 173 6.70 -10.91 6.36
N ALA A 174 6.60 -9.60 6.06
CA ALA A 174 6.91 -8.56 7.04
C ALA A 174 5.95 -8.61 8.25
N CYS A 175 4.66 -8.78 8.01
CA CYS A 175 3.67 -8.97 9.09
C CYS A 175 3.94 -10.25 9.88
N GLU A 176 4.26 -11.37 9.21
CA GLU A 176 4.65 -12.61 9.89
C GLU A 176 5.90 -12.43 10.79
N ALA A 177 6.89 -11.65 10.32
CA ALA A 177 8.06 -11.31 11.11
C ALA A 177 7.71 -10.47 12.35
N ALA A 178 6.86 -9.45 12.18
CA ALA A 178 6.38 -8.64 13.30
C ALA A 178 5.58 -9.47 14.31
N LEU A 179 4.74 -10.42 13.85
CA LEU A 179 4.02 -11.35 14.71
C LEU A 179 4.96 -12.25 15.52
N LYS A 180 6.03 -12.77 14.91
CA LYS A 180 7.05 -13.55 15.62
C LYS A 180 7.73 -12.72 16.71
N ILE A 181 8.09 -11.47 16.43
CA ILE A 181 8.67 -10.54 17.41
C ILE A 181 7.73 -10.38 18.61
N VAL A 182 6.44 -10.13 18.35
CA VAL A 182 5.41 -9.96 19.39
C VAL A 182 5.31 -11.22 20.26
N LEU A 183 5.25 -12.41 19.67
CA LEU A 183 5.18 -13.68 20.39
C LEU A 183 6.41 -13.89 21.25
N MET A 184 7.62 -13.73 20.70
CA MET A 184 8.87 -13.88 21.44
C MET A 184 9.02 -12.85 22.56
N HIS A 185 8.54 -11.61 22.33
CA HIS A 185 8.50 -10.60 23.39
C HIS A 185 7.54 -10.99 24.51
N HIS A 186 6.36 -11.52 24.20
CA HIS A 186 5.40 -12.01 25.17
C HIS A 186 6.00 -13.12 26.05
N GLU A 187 6.68 -14.09 25.45
CA GLU A 187 7.37 -15.18 26.16
C GLU A 187 8.51 -14.66 27.04
N ARG A 188 9.39 -13.81 26.51
CA ARG A 188 10.54 -13.24 27.25
C ARG A 188 10.13 -12.39 28.46
N THR A 189 8.99 -11.72 28.35
CA THR A 189 8.44 -10.91 29.45
C THR A 189 7.59 -11.72 30.42
N GLN A 190 7.52 -13.06 30.24
CA GLN A 190 6.80 -14.02 31.10
C GLN A 190 5.36 -13.59 31.39
N ARG A 191 4.66 -13.08 30.35
CA ARG A 191 3.27 -12.63 30.49
C ARG A 191 2.34 -13.81 30.70
N PRO A 192 1.25 -13.64 31.49
CA PRO A 192 0.41 -14.77 31.90
C PRO A 192 -0.48 -15.28 30.76
N GLY A 193 -0.64 -16.58 30.69
CA GLY A 193 -1.58 -17.28 29.81
C GLY A 193 -1.30 -17.14 28.30
N PRO A 194 -2.22 -17.59 27.47
CA PRO A 194 -2.11 -17.43 26.02
C PRO A 194 -2.12 -15.96 25.59
N PRO A 195 -1.22 -15.57 24.65
CA PRO A 195 -1.18 -14.19 24.16
C PRO A 195 -2.46 -13.81 23.45
N VAL A 196 -2.89 -12.57 23.67
CA VAL A 196 -4.06 -11.96 23.03
C VAL A 196 -3.59 -10.89 22.05
N PHE A 197 -4.00 -11.01 20.80
CA PHE A 197 -3.80 -10.00 19.75
C PHE A 197 -5.09 -9.21 19.62
N VAL A 198 -5.04 -7.93 19.91
CA VAL A 198 -6.15 -6.98 19.66
C VAL A 198 -5.94 -6.40 18.26
N VAL A 199 -6.95 -6.52 17.41
CA VAL A 199 -6.92 -6.10 16.01
C VAL A 199 -8.15 -5.27 15.67
N LEU A 200 -8.08 -4.43 14.66
CA LEU A 200 -9.28 -3.77 14.13
C LEU A 200 -10.12 -4.77 13.33
N ASP A 201 -11.43 -4.76 13.53
CA ASP A 201 -12.35 -5.59 12.74
C ASP A 201 -12.25 -5.21 11.25
N GLY A 202 -12.17 -6.23 10.38
CA GLY A 202 -11.95 -6.05 8.94
C GLY A 202 -10.51 -5.68 8.55
N ASN A 203 -9.53 -5.87 9.43
CA ASN A 203 -8.10 -5.67 9.16
C ASN A 203 -7.59 -6.50 7.97
N TYR A 204 -6.44 -6.07 7.41
CA TYR A 204 -5.75 -6.83 6.37
C TYR A 204 -4.23 -6.68 6.49
N HIS A 205 -3.60 -7.70 7.07
CA HIS A 205 -2.14 -7.75 7.28
C HIS A 205 -1.43 -8.75 6.35
N GLY A 206 -2.06 -9.08 5.22
CA GLY A 206 -1.48 -9.98 4.22
C GLY A 206 -2.17 -11.34 4.11
N THR A 207 -1.51 -12.27 3.40
CA THR A 207 -2.01 -13.61 3.08
C THR A 207 -1.20 -14.73 3.74
N GLY A 208 -0.27 -14.38 4.62
CA GLY A 208 0.40 -15.36 5.49
C GLY A 208 -0.59 -16.03 6.44
N PHE A 209 -0.24 -17.19 6.94
CA PHE A 209 -1.15 -17.99 7.76
C PHE A 209 -1.56 -17.27 9.05
N PHE A 210 -0.60 -16.67 9.78
CA PHE A 210 -0.90 -15.90 10.98
C PHE A 210 -1.56 -14.55 10.66
N SER A 211 -1.16 -13.88 9.59
CA SER A 211 -1.82 -12.64 9.16
C SER A 211 -3.31 -12.88 8.85
N GLN A 212 -3.65 -14.02 8.24
CA GLN A 212 -5.04 -14.42 8.02
C GLN A 212 -5.75 -14.84 9.31
N TYR A 213 -5.01 -15.41 10.26
CA TYR A 213 -5.56 -15.71 11.58
C TYR A 213 -6.01 -14.43 12.32
N LEU A 214 -5.25 -13.33 12.20
CA LEU A 214 -5.68 -12.04 12.74
C LEU A 214 -6.99 -11.52 12.12
N ARG A 215 -7.36 -12.00 10.93
CA ARG A 215 -8.65 -11.72 10.29
C ARG A 215 -9.78 -12.68 10.69
N GLY A 216 -9.55 -13.54 11.67
CA GLY A 216 -10.52 -14.54 12.11
C GLY A 216 -10.55 -15.83 11.27
N MET A 217 -9.62 -16.03 10.32
CA MET A 217 -9.50 -17.26 9.54
C MET A 217 -8.65 -18.30 10.31
N TRP A 218 -8.79 -19.58 9.96
CA TRP A 218 -7.94 -20.68 10.47
C TRP A 218 -7.99 -20.92 11.98
N GLY A 219 -8.88 -20.30 12.74
CA GLY A 219 -8.96 -20.38 14.19
C GLY A 219 -9.07 -21.81 14.74
N SER A 220 -9.68 -22.74 13.99
CA SER A 220 -9.76 -24.15 14.36
C SER A 220 -8.40 -24.87 14.39
N TYR A 221 -7.40 -24.33 13.71
CA TYR A 221 -6.05 -24.93 13.58
C TYR A 221 -5.04 -24.33 14.56
N ILE A 222 -5.33 -23.15 15.15
CA ILE A 222 -4.42 -22.45 16.06
C ILE A 222 -4.96 -22.55 17.48
N ARG A 223 -4.12 -23.07 18.39
CA ARG A 223 -4.42 -23.19 19.82
C ARG A 223 -3.44 -22.32 20.61
N ASN A 224 -3.84 -21.96 21.81
CA ASN A 224 -3.02 -21.16 22.73
C ASN A 224 -2.64 -19.77 22.20
N LEU A 225 -3.48 -19.19 21.36
CA LEU A 225 -3.39 -17.83 20.87
C LEU A 225 -4.82 -17.31 20.67
N GLU A 226 -5.09 -16.10 21.12
CA GLU A 226 -6.41 -15.48 21.02
C GLU A 226 -6.35 -14.21 20.18
N VAL A 227 -7.31 -14.03 19.30
CA VAL A 227 -7.48 -12.79 18.53
C VAL A 227 -8.81 -12.15 18.92
N VAL A 228 -8.76 -10.88 19.29
CA VAL A 228 -9.93 -10.09 19.64
C VAL A 228 -10.02 -8.91 18.67
N ALA A 229 -11.08 -8.90 17.85
CA ALA A 229 -11.37 -7.80 16.96
C ALA A 229 -12.19 -6.73 17.68
N VAL A 230 -11.84 -5.45 17.44
CA VAL A 230 -12.56 -4.27 17.93
C VAL A 230 -12.97 -3.40 16.75
N GLN A 231 -14.11 -2.72 16.85
CA GLN A 231 -14.54 -1.82 15.79
C GLN A 231 -13.60 -0.62 15.68
N PRO A 232 -13.20 -0.21 14.46
CA PRO A 232 -12.43 1.01 14.28
C PRO A 232 -13.16 2.21 14.86
N ASN A 233 -12.42 3.04 15.62
CA ASN A 233 -12.90 4.28 16.21
C ASN A 233 -13.88 4.12 17.39
N GLU A 234 -14.13 2.90 17.88
CA GLU A 234 -14.95 2.62 19.06
C GLU A 234 -14.06 2.54 20.33
N GLY A 235 -13.84 3.69 20.96
CA GLY A 235 -12.94 3.83 22.11
C GLY A 235 -13.41 3.03 23.34
N ASP A 236 -14.69 3.07 23.66
CA ASP A 236 -15.28 2.37 24.82
C ASP A 236 -15.13 0.83 24.69
N GLU A 237 -15.30 0.31 23.48
CA GLU A 237 -15.07 -1.12 23.19
C GLU A 237 -13.61 -1.49 23.44
N LEU A 238 -12.66 -0.69 22.95
CA LEU A 238 -11.24 -0.91 23.16
C LEU A 238 -10.87 -0.85 24.65
N GLU A 239 -11.38 0.12 25.39
CA GLU A 239 -11.16 0.22 26.85
C GLU A 239 -11.68 -1.02 27.58
N SER A 240 -12.87 -1.49 27.23
CA SER A 240 -13.49 -2.70 27.78
C SER A 240 -12.65 -3.97 27.52
N ILE A 241 -12.14 -4.11 26.29
CA ILE A 241 -11.26 -5.22 25.90
C ILE A 241 -9.94 -5.16 26.67
N VAL A 242 -9.32 -3.98 26.77
CA VAL A 242 -8.06 -3.83 27.50
C VAL A 242 -8.26 -4.10 29.01
N ALA A 243 -9.37 -3.69 29.60
CA ALA A 243 -9.71 -3.99 30.99
C ALA A 243 -9.94 -5.49 31.23
N ARG A 244 -10.52 -6.20 30.26
CA ARG A 244 -10.80 -7.64 30.34
C ARG A 244 -9.55 -8.50 30.24
N TYR A 245 -8.66 -8.20 29.30
CA TYR A 245 -7.52 -9.05 28.97
C TYR A 245 -6.21 -8.62 29.62
N GLN A 246 -6.09 -7.34 29.98
CA GLN A 246 -4.98 -6.75 30.74
C GLN A 246 -3.59 -7.18 30.22
N ASP A 247 -2.77 -7.77 31.09
CA ASP A 247 -1.40 -8.20 30.80
C ASP A 247 -1.31 -9.43 29.86
N ARG A 248 -2.43 -10.07 29.53
CA ARG A 248 -2.48 -11.07 28.45
C ARG A 248 -2.36 -10.45 27.05
N ILE A 249 -2.68 -9.16 26.89
CA ILE A 249 -2.59 -8.50 25.58
C ILE A 249 -1.13 -8.44 25.16
N ALA A 250 -0.78 -9.15 24.09
CA ALA A 250 0.55 -9.13 23.51
C ALA A 250 0.76 -7.90 22.62
N SER A 251 -0.24 -7.55 21.81
CA SER A 251 -0.17 -6.40 20.92
C SER A 251 -1.53 -5.88 20.49
N PHE A 252 -1.55 -4.61 20.04
CA PHE A 252 -2.62 -3.98 19.27
C PHE A 252 -2.12 -3.69 17.85
N TRP A 253 -2.92 -4.05 16.85
CA TRP A 253 -2.60 -3.85 15.44
C TRP A 253 -3.59 -2.91 14.76
N ALA A 254 -3.08 -1.96 13.98
CA ALA A 254 -3.90 -1.05 13.20
C ALA A 254 -3.26 -0.67 11.87
N GLU A 255 -4.11 -0.40 10.88
CA GLU A 255 -3.78 0.29 9.63
C GLU A 255 -4.29 1.74 9.76
N PRO A 256 -3.52 2.80 9.47
CA PRO A 256 -4.02 4.18 9.57
C PRO A 256 -5.22 4.49 8.66
N ILE A 257 -5.26 3.86 7.47
CA ILE A 257 -6.43 3.80 6.59
C ILE A 257 -6.62 2.34 6.18
N MET A 258 -7.76 1.78 6.51
CA MET A 258 -8.12 0.39 6.23
C MET A 258 -8.67 0.26 4.82
N MET A 259 -7.80 0.25 3.80
CA MET A 259 -8.23 0.18 2.40
C MET A 259 -9.08 -1.07 2.11
N ASN A 260 -8.82 -2.19 2.78
CA ASN A 260 -9.59 -3.42 2.65
C ASN A 260 -10.89 -3.43 3.47
N ARG A 261 -11.14 -2.37 4.24
CA ARG A 261 -12.41 -2.09 4.90
C ARG A 261 -12.97 -0.74 4.43
N GLU A 262 -13.29 -0.66 3.14
CA GLU A 262 -13.95 0.51 2.54
C GLU A 262 -13.18 1.84 2.71
N ALA A 263 -11.86 1.79 2.86
CA ALA A 263 -10.97 2.92 3.15
C ALA A 263 -11.30 3.66 4.47
N ILE A 264 -11.83 2.97 5.47
CA ILE A 264 -12.09 3.61 6.78
C ILE A 264 -10.79 4.19 7.33
N ARG A 265 -10.82 5.47 7.65
CA ARG A 265 -9.75 6.14 8.37
C ARG A 265 -9.85 5.83 9.86
N VAL A 266 -8.75 5.41 10.44
CA VAL A 266 -8.63 5.28 11.89
C VAL A 266 -8.27 6.66 12.46
N GLU A 267 -9.13 7.19 13.32
CA GLU A 267 -9.00 8.55 13.82
C GLU A 267 -7.76 8.71 14.72
N PRO A 268 -7.03 9.83 14.61
CA PRO A 268 -5.84 10.09 15.42
C PRO A 268 -6.09 9.93 16.91
N GLN A 269 -7.22 10.42 17.41
CA GLN A 269 -7.60 10.34 18.82
C GLN A 269 -7.79 8.90 19.29
N TYR A 270 -8.35 8.04 18.42
CA TYR A 270 -8.50 6.62 18.72
C TYR A 270 -7.13 5.91 18.78
N LEU A 271 -6.22 6.19 17.85
CA LEU A 271 -4.86 5.64 17.89
C LEU A 271 -4.05 6.12 19.11
N GLN A 272 -4.24 7.37 19.52
CA GLN A 272 -3.63 7.91 20.75
C GLN A 272 -4.19 7.22 21.99
N LEU A 273 -5.50 6.99 22.05
CA LEU A 273 -6.14 6.22 23.11
C LEU A 273 -5.58 4.78 23.13
N ALA A 274 -5.55 4.11 21.98
CA ALA A 274 -5.00 2.76 21.85
C ALA A 274 -3.56 2.69 22.35
N GLN A 275 -2.70 3.63 21.97
CA GLN A 275 -1.32 3.69 22.44
C GLN A 275 -1.23 3.85 23.97
N LYS A 276 -2.04 4.72 24.55
CA LYS A 276 -2.11 4.91 26.01
C LYS A 276 -2.53 3.63 26.73
N LEU A 277 -3.56 2.96 26.20
CA LEU A 277 -4.11 1.75 26.81
C LEU A 277 -3.14 0.58 26.74
N VAL A 278 -2.56 0.30 25.55
CA VAL A 278 -1.65 -0.83 25.39
C VAL A 278 -0.34 -0.64 26.14
N ARG A 279 0.19 0.59 26.24
CA ARG A 279 1.35 0.91 27.07
C ARG A 279 1.09 0.66 28.56
N ARG A 280 -0.11 1.00 29.04
CA ARG A 280 -0.49 0.78 30.45
C ARG A 280 -0.41 -0.70 30.85
N VAL A 281 -0.75 -1.60 29.93
CA VAL A 281 -0.70 -3.05 30.16
C VAL A 281 0.59 -3.69 29.64
N GLY A 282 1.56 -2.90 29.19
CA GLY A 282 2.85 -3.37 28.69
C GLY A 282 2.75 -4.16 27.36
N ALA A 283 1.69 -3.97 26.59
CA ALA A 283 1.52 -4.57 25.27
C ALA A 283 2.24 -3.73 24.19
N LEU A 284 2.51 -4.34 23.02
CA LEU A 284 3.14 -3.67 21.89
C LEU A 284 2.10 -3.05 20.95
N MET A 285 2.40 -1.88 20.42
CA MET A 285 1.63 -1.25 19.34
C MET A 285 2.31 -1.49 18.00
N VAL A 286 1.60 -2.16 17.09
CA VAL A 286 2.05 -2.45 15.74
C VAL A 286 1.20 -1.64 14.75
N ILE A 287 1.84 -0.82 13.93
CA ILE A 287 1.18 -0.06 12.87
C ILE A 287 1.60 -0.61 11.52
N ASP A 288 0.61 -1.05 10.75
CA ASP A 288 0.77 -1.54 9.40
C ASP A 288 0.61 -0.38 8.40
N GLU A 289 1.73 0.08 7.89
CA GLU A 289 1.85 1.13 6.89
C GLU A 289 2.02 0.57 5.46
N ILE A 290 1.78 -0.73 5.24
CA ILE A 290 1.93 -1.33 3.90
C ILE A 290 1.06 -0.61 2.87
N GLN A 291 -0.13 -0.16 3.27
CA GLN A 291 -1.05 0.58 2.40
C GLN A 291 -0.81 2.09 2.41
N THR A 292 -0.38 2.65 3.52
CA THR A 292 -0.37 4.09 3.78
C THR A 292 1.03 4.70 3.68
N GLY A 293 2.07 3.94 3.99
CA GLY A 293 3.45 4.38 3.89
C GLY A 293 3.86 4.74 2.47
N PHE A 294 4.71 5.75 2.34
CA PHE A 294 5.20 6.29 1.06
C PHE A 294 4.12 6.92 0.18
N TRP A 295 3.00 7.31 0.76
CA TRP A 295 1.95 8.15 0.14
C TRP A 295 1.87 9.55 0.74
N THR A 296 2.75 9.87 1.63
CA THR A 296 2.91 11.18 2.26
C THR A 296 4.39 11.58 2.26
N PRO A 297 4.74 12.88 2.17
CA PRO A 297 6.12 13.35 2.23
C PRO A 297 6.87 12.94 3.51
N ASP A 298 6.13 12.74 4.60
CA ASP A 298 6.68 12.27 5.88
C ASP A 298 7.00 10.76 5.91
N LEU A 299 6.78 10.06 4.83
CA LEU A 299 6.88 8.61 4.60
C LEU A 299 5.86 7.78 5.39
N PHE A 300 5.54 8.12 6.63
CA PHE A 300 4.67 7.33 7.50
C PHE A 300 3.46 8.16 7.95
N MET A 301 2.27 7.61 7.74
CA MET A 301 1.02 8.28 8.11
C MET A 301 0.78 8.30 9.63
N TYR A 302 1.28 7.32 10.39
CA TYR A 302 1.14 7.32 11.84
C TYR A 302 1.70 8.59 12.52
N LYS A 303 2.67 9.25 11.89
CA LYS A 303 3.23 10.52 12.39
C LYS A 303 2.18 11.63 12.45
N GLN A 304 1.27 11.65 11.46
CA GLN A 304 0.14 12.59 11.43
C GLN A 304 -0.90 12.27 12.49
N CYS A 305 -0.87 11.08 13.08
CA CYS A 305 -1.74 10.68 14.19
C CYS A 305 -1.16 11.02 15.55
N GLY A 306 0.07 11.53 15.64
CA GLY A 306 0.72 11.92 16.91
C GLY A 306 1.01 10.73 17.83
N ILE A 307 1.28 9.54 17.26
CA ILE A 307 1.65 8.32 17.97
C ILE A 307 3.10 7.90 17.69
N VAL A 308 3.67 7.10 18.57
CA VAL A 308 4.97 6.45 18.39
C VAL A 308 4.76 4.95 18.62
N PRO A 309 4.62 4.14 17.58
CA PRO A 309 4.43 2.70 17.69
C PRO A 309 5.70 1.98 18.16
N ASP A 310 5.57 0.72 18.52
CA ASP A 310 6.70 -0.14 18.86
C ASP A 310 7.28 -0.85 17.64
N ILE A 311 6.40 -1.15 16.66
CA ILE A 311 6.74 -1.79 15.38
C ILE A 311 5.95 -1.09 14.27
N VAL A 312 6.63 -0.77 13.16
CA VAL A 312 6.02 -0.27 11.91
C VAL A 312 6.32 -1.27 10.81
N VAL A 313 5.29 -1.68 10.08
CA VAL A 313 5.43 -2.56 8.91
C VAL A 313 5.23 -1.73 7.64
N VAL A 314 6.13 -1.85 6.66
CA VAL A 314 6.08 -1.09 5.40
C VAL A 314 6.31 -2.00 4.20
N GLY A 315 5.79 -1.59 3.05
CA GLY A 315 5.90 -2.33 1.79
C GLY A 315 5.28 -1.55 0.64
N LYS A 316 4.76 -2.26 -0.36
CA LYS A 316 4.05 -1.67 -1.54
C LYS A 316 4.71 -0.40 -2.09
N GLY A 317 4.22 0.79 -1.69
CA GLY A 317 4.71 2.08 -2.15
C GLY A 317 6.19 2.34 -1.88
N MET A 318 6.83 1.61 -0.97
CA MET A 318 8.23 1.82 -0.62
C MET A 318 9.16 1.74 -1.83
N SER A 319 8.99 0.75 -2.71
CA SER A 319 9.74 0.62 -3.96
C SER A 319 9.00 1.19 -5.17
N ALA A 320 7.98 2.02 -4.96
CA ALA A 320 7.12 2.57 -6.02
C ALA A 320 6.52 1.49 -6.97
N GLY A 321 6.38 0.26 -6.51
CA GLY A 321 5.84 -0.87 -7.28
C GLY A 321 6.81 -1.52 -8.28
N LEU A 322 8.05 -1.05 -8.34
CA LEU A 322 9.03 -1.55 -9.34
C LEU A 322 9.70 -2.86 -8.93
N HIS A 323 9.82 -3.11 -7.63
CA HIS A 323 10.35 -4.36 -7.09
C HIS A 323 9.63 -4.78 -5.80
N PRO A 324 9.47 -6.08 -5.55
CA PRO A 324 9.05 -6.56 -4.24
C PRO A 324 10.04 -6.11 -3.16
N LEU A 325 9.58 -5.34 -2.20
CA LEU A 325 10.35 -4.87 -1.07
C LEU A 325 9.42 -4.55 0.08
N SER A 326 9.75 -5.06 1.26
CA SER A 326 9.06 -4.75 2.51
C SER A 326 10.05 -4.70 3.66
N SER A 327 9.66 -4.09 4.75
CA SER A 327 10.50 -3.91 5.91
C SER A 327 9.66 -3.82 7.18
N ILE A 328 10.28 -4.11 8.31
CA ILE A 328 9.79 -3.71 9.61
C ILE A 328 10.82 -2.80 10.28
N ILE A 329 10.32 -1.77 10.97
CA ILE A 329 11.10 -0.82 11.75
C ILE A 329 10.61 -0.95 13.19
N TYR A 330 11.51 -1.19 14.13
CA TYR A 330 11.16 -1.49 15.50
C TYR A 330 12.22 -1.04 16.50
N ARG A 331 11.87 -1.06 17.79
CA ARG A 331 12.82 -0.74 18.85
C ARG A 331 13.86 -1.84 19.00
N ARG A 332 15.11 -1.49 19.25
CA ARG A 332 16.22 -2.46 19.37
C ARG A 332 16.00 -3.53 20.43
N GLU A 333 15.31 -3.23 21.52
CA GLU A 333 14.99 -4.22 22.54
C GLU A 333 14.09 -5.36 22.03
N LEU A 334 13.41 -5.14 20.89
CA LEU A 334 12.59 -6.12 20.18
C LEU A 334 13.36 -6.90 19.12
N ASP A 335 14.68 -6.70 18.99
CA ASP A 335 15.54 -7.46 18.08
C ASP A 335 15.83 -8.84 18.65
N VAL A 336 14.85 -9.72 18.52
CA VAL A 336 14.79 -11.02 19.20
C VAL A 336 14.83 -12.20 18.22
N LEU A 337 14.66 -11.95 16.92
CA LEU A 337 14.67 -12.99 15.89
C LEU A 337 16.09 -13.49 15.65
N ALA A 338 16.23 -14.81 15.47
CA ALA A 338 17.47 -15.40 15.01
C ALA A 338 17.68 -15.13 13.51
N GLN A 339 18.89 -15.35 13.02
CA GLN A 339 19.34 -14.99 11.67
C GLN A 339 18.41 -15.43 10.54
N TYR A 340 17.78 -16.59 10.64
CA TYR A 340 16.93 -17.14 9.56
C TYR A 340 15.45 -17.19 9.89
N ASP A 341 15.01 -16.55 10.96
CA ASP A 341 13.61 -16.63 11.40
C ASP A 341 12.66 -15.85 10.49
N ALA A 342 13.15 -14.81 9.82
CA ALA A 342 12.29 -13.94 8.99
C ALA A 342 12.93 -13.46 7.68
N ILE A 343 14.20 -13.71 7.43
CA ILE A 343 14.90 -13.26 6.21
C ILE A 343 14.52 -14.17 5.05
N SER A 344 14.03 -13.57 3.95
CA SER A 344 13.85 -14.27 2.67
C SER A 344 15.18 -14.29 1.89
N THR A 345 15.41 -15.34 1.09
CA THR A 345 16.62 -15.43 0.24
C THR A 345 16.79 -14.20 -0.64
N ASN A 346 15.71 -13.68 -1.23
CA ASN A 346 15.69 -12.49 -2.09
C ASN A 346 15.44 -11.18 -1.30
N GLY A 347 15.73 -11.14 0.00
CA GLY A 347 15.36 -10.03 0.86
C GLY A 347 16.27 -8.80 0.74
N ASN A 348 17.59 -9.00 0.58
CA ASN A 348 18.55 -7.89 0.47
C ASN A 348 18.70 -7.37 -0.97
N ALA A 349 17.59 -7.12 -1.65
CA ALA A 349 17.55 -6.64 -3.01
C ALA A 349 18.09 -5.21 -3.12
N ALA A 350 19.36 -5.06 -3.47
CA ALA A 350 20.05 -3.77 -3.52
C ALA A 350 19.45 -2.84 -4.58
N LEU A 351 18.99 -3.38 -5.70
CA LEU A 351 18.33 -2.59 -6.74
C LEU A 351 16.97 -2.05 -6.25
N ALA A 352 16.20 -2.87 -5.52
CA ALA A 352 14.95 -2.42 -4.89
C ALA A 352 15.19 -1.33 -3.83
N ALA A 353 16.25 -1.49 -3.03
CA ALA A 353 16.65 -0.48 -2.05
C ALA A 353 17.08 0.84 -2.70
N LEU A 354 17.78 0.79 -3.83
CA LEU A 354 18.15 1.96 -4.61
C LEU A 354 16.91 2.70 -5.12
N VAL A 355 15.93 1.98 -5.66
CA VAL A 355 14.65 2.56 -6.08
C VAL A 355 13.90 3.20 -4.91
N ALA A 356 13.89 2.54 -3.74
CA ALA A 356 13.25 3.08 -2.54
C ALA A 356 13.94 4.38 -2.07
N LEU A 357 15.26 4.48 -2.15
CA LEU A 357 16.00 5.71 -1.87
C LEU A 357 15.62 6.85 -2.82
N ALA A 358 15.55 6.58 -4.12
CA ALA A 358 15.10 7.55 -5.11
C ALA A 358 13.64 7.97 -4.89
N ASN A 359 12.77 7.05 -4.49
CA ASN A 359 11.40 7.34 -4.12
C ASN A 359 11.31 8.27 -2.90
N ILE A 360 12.14 8.07 -1.88
CA ILE A 360 12.23 8.98 -0.72
C ILE A 360 12.63 10.39 -1.18
N GLU A 361 13.63 10.50 -2.05
CA GLU A 361 14.06 11.80 -2.58
C GLU A 361 12.97 12.51 -3.40
N LEU A 362 12.22 11.75 -4.21
CA LEU A 362 11.08 12.29 -4.94
C LEU A 362 10.00 12.82 -3.99
N LEU A 363 9.64 12.04 -2.96
CA LEU A 363 8.67 12.45 -1.96
C LEU A 363 9.10 13.72 -1.21
N GLN A 364 10.37 13.82 -0.85
CA GLN A 364 10.90 15.01 -0.19
C GLN A 364 10.91 16.23 -1.10
N ARG A 365 11.27 16.04 -2.38
CA ARG A 365 11.33 17.11 -3.39
C ARG A 365 9.97 17.66 -3.74
N HIS A 366 8.97 16.80 -3.94
CA HIS A 366 7.63 17.14 -4.41
C HIS A 366 6.57 17.16 -3.31
N GLY A 367 7.01 17.17 -2.03
CA GLY A 367 6.11 17.10 -0.89
C GLY A 367 4.99 18.15 -0.87
N PRO A 368 5.27 19.44 -1.09
CA PRO A 368 4.24 20.47 -1.11
C PRO A 368 3.19 20.25 -2.20
N GLU A 369 3.61 19.90 -3.43
CA GLU A 369 2.72 19.62 -4.55
C GLU A 369 1.85 18.38 -4.29
N VAL A 370 2.45 17.31 -3.76
CA VAL A 370 1.75 16.07 -3.38
C VAL A 370 0.64 16.38 -2.37
N ASN A 371 0.98 17.08 -1.28
CA ASN A 371 0.01 17.43 -0.24
C ASN A 371 -1.11 18.32 -0.79
N SER A 372 -0.77 19.33 -1.59
CA SER A 372 -1.74 20.26 -2.18
C SER A 372 -2.71 19.54 -3.11
N THR A 373 -2.19 18.69 -4.01
CA THR A 373 -3.03 17.94 -4.97
C THR A 373 -3.91 16.91 -4.28
N GLN A 374 -3.39 16.21 -3.28
CA GLN A 374 -4.19 15.25 -2.49
C GLN A 374 -5.34 15.95 -1.73
N ALA A 375 -5.07 17.11 -1.12
CA ALA A 375 -6.10 17.91 -0.45
C ALA A 375 -7.15 18.41 -1.45
N TYR A 376 -6.71 18.88 -2.62
CA TYR A 376 -7.60 19.30 -3.71
C TYR A 376 -8.51 18.17 -4.17
N TYR A 377 -7.93 16.99 -4.46
CA TYR A 377 -8.69 15.82 -4.86
C TYR A 377 -9.74 15.42 -3.83
N TYR A 378 -9.34 15.32 -2.55
CA TYR A 378 -10.26 14.93 -1.48
C TYR A 378 -11.43 15.91 -1.35
N LYS A 379 -11.15 17.22 -1.38
CA LYS A 379 -12.18 18.26 -1.35
C LYS A 379 -13.15 18.15 -2.54
N ARG A 380 -12.63 17.90 -3.76
CA ARG A 380 -13.46 17.75 -4.96
C ARG A 380 -14.35 16.51 -4.89
N LEU A 381 -13.83 15.40 -4.34
CA LEU A 381 -14.59 14.17 -4.16
C LEU A 381 -15.71 14.34 -3.10
N CYS A 382 -15.43 15.02 -1.99
CA CYS A 382 -16.46 15.36 -1.00
C CYS A 382 -17.57 16.23 -1.64
N GLY A 383 -17.19 17.28 -2.41
CA GLY A 383 -18.17 18.11 -3.10
C GLY A 383 -19.04 17.30 -4.08
N LEU A 384 -18.45 16.33 -4.79
CA LEU A 384 -19.23 15.43 -5.65
C LEU A 384 -20.22 14.58 -4.84
N ALA A 385 -19.80 14.04 -3.69
CA ALA A 385 -20.68 13.27 -2.81
C ALA A 385 -21.88 14.09 -2.32
N ASP A 386 -21.68 15.35 -1.97
CA ASP A 386 -22.72 16.28 -1.53
C ASP A 386 -23.77 16.58 -2.64
N GLU A 387 -23.39 16.47 -3.92
CA GLU A 387 -24.30 16.62 -5.06
C GLU A 387 -25.26 15.41 -5.24
N PHE A 388 -24.91 14.23 -4.68
CA PHE A 388 -25.65 12.98 -4.84
C PHE A 388 -25.98 12.28 -3.48
N PRO A 389 -26.61 12.99 -2.52
CA PRO A 389 -26.84 12.46 -1.18
C PRO A 389 -27.76 11.24 -1.14
N ASP A 390 -28.63 11.07 -2.14
CA ASP A 390 -29.53 9.91 -2.24
C ASP A 390 -28.81 8.62 -2.65
N ARG A 391 -27.65 8.73 -3.31
CA ARG A 391 -26.83 7.60 -3.76
C ARG A 391 -25.60 7.37 -2.89
N ILE A 392 -24.94 8.45 -2.48
CA ILE A 392 -23.69 8.42 -1.75
C ILE A 392 -23.94 8.70 -0.27
N ALA A 393 -23.50 7.81 0.59
CA ALA A 393 -23.65 7.90 2.04
C ALA A 393 -22.51 8.70 2.70
N ALA A 394 -21.27 8.51 2.21
CA ALA A 394 -20.08 9.13 2.78
C ALA A 394 -18.87 9.08 1.82
N VAL A 395 -17.87 9.90 2.10
CA VAL A 395 -16.51 9.76 1.57
C VAL A 395 -15.61 9.28 2.72
N HIS A 396 -15.04 8.10 2.57
CA HIS A 396 -14.07 7.55 3.52
C HIS A 396 -12.63 7.90 3.12
N GLY A 397 -11.69 7.70 4.04
CA GLY A 397 -10.26 7.85 3.80
C GLY A 397 -9.74 9.28 3.96
N ASN A 398 -8.63 9.56 3.28
CA ASN A 398 -7.98 10.87 3.30
C ASN A 398 -7.01 11.01 2.12
N GLY A 399 -6.81 12.23 1.65
CA GLY A 399 -5.87 12.51 0.55
C GLY A 399 -6.16 11.67 -0.69
N ALA A 400 -5.15 10.99 -1.23
CA ALA A 400 -5.29 10.14 -2.41
C ALA A 400 -5.95 8.77 -2.14
N MET A 401 -6.11 8.39 -0.88
CA MET A 401 -6.67 7.09 -0.46
C MET A 401 -8.11 7.27 -0.01
N THR A 402 -9.07 6.96 -0.87
CA THR A 402 -10.47 7.28 -0.64
C THR A 402 -11.42 6.14 -0.96
N GLY A 403 -12.57 6.18 -0.33
CA GLY A 403 -13.72 5.33 -0.61
C GLY A 403 -14.99 6.16 -0.77
N LEU A 404 -15.67 6.02 -1.90
CA LEU A 404 -16.99 6.62 -2.13
C LEU A 404 -18.04 5.59 -1.73
N LYS A 405 -18.62 5.73 -0.53
CA LYS A 405 -19.59 4.81 0.04
C LYS A 405 -20.97 5.05 -0.56
N PHE A 406 -21.51 4.04 -1.23
CA PHE A 406 -22.89 4.06 -1.73
C PHE A 406 -23.88 3.59 -0.67
N ARG A 407 -25.13 4.05 -0.76
CA ARG A 407 -26.21 3.59 0.10
C ARG A 407 -26.70 2.18 -0.25
N ASP A 408 -26.58 1.82 -1.52
CA ASP A 408 -26.97 0.51 -2.04
C ASP A 408 -25.78 -0.20 -2.74
N VAL A 409 -25.66 -1.50 -2.50
CA VAL A 409 -24.55 -2.30 -3.05
C VAL A 409 -24.72 -2.54 -4.55
N ASN A 410 -25.95 -2.69 -5.04
CA ASN A 410 -26.18 -2.93 -6.48
C ASN A 410 -25.91 -1.65 -7.26
N ASP A 411 -26.23 -0.49 -6.68
CA ASP A 411 -25.87 0.80 -7.25
C ASP A 411 -24.34 0.97 -7.33
N ALA A 412 -23.61 0.63 -6.28
CA ALA A 412 -22.14 0.64 -6.30
C ALA A 412 -21.56 -0.28 -7.38
N LEU A 413 -22.11 -1.49 -7.53
CA LEU A 413 -21.69 -2.44 -8.56
C LEU A 413 -21.99 -1.95 -9.98
N ALA A 414 -23.18 -1.41 -10.21
CA ALA A 414 -23.57 -0.84 -11.49
C ALA A 414 -22.69 0.37 -11.85
N PHE A 415 -22.46 1.25 -10.89
CA PHE A 415 -21.58 2.40 -11.06
C PHE A 415 -20.11 1.99 -11.35
N HIS A 416 -19.59 1.00 -10.61
CA HIS A 416 -18.25 0.45 -10.88
C HIS A 416 -18.15 -0.07 -12.33
N LYS A 417 -19.13 -0.85 -12.77
CA LYS A 417 -19.17 -1.37 -14.15
C LYS A 417 -19.15 -0.24 -15.17
N ALA A 418 -19.98 0.78 -15.00
CA ALA A 418 -20.02 1.94 -15.89
C ALA A 418 -18.68 2.71 -15.91
N CYS A 419 -18.01 2.85 -14.76
CA CYS A 419 -16.67 3.44 -14.69
C CYS A 419 -15.66 2.65 -15.53
N VAL A 420 -15.59 1.33 -15.35
CA VAL A 420 -14.66 0.46 -16.09
C VAL A 420 -14.96 0.49 -17.60
N GLU A 421 -16.22 0.44 -17.99
CA GLU A 421 -16.64 0.55 -19.40
C GLU A 421 -16.24 1.90 -20.02
N SER A 422 -16.22 2.97 -19.23
CA SER A 422 -15.78 4.31 -19.66
C SER A 422 -14.26 4.51 -19.65
N GLY A 423 -13.47 3.49 -19.22
CA GLY A 423 -12.02 3.56 -19.15
C GLY A 423 -11.45 4.07 -17.82
N LEU A 424 -12.25 4.16 -16.78
CA LEU A 424 -11.78 4.47 -15.42
C LEU A 424 -11.57 3.16 -14.65
N TRP A 425 -10.30 2.85 -14.32
CA TRP A 425 -10.00 1.68 -13.51
C TRP A 425 -9.98 2.05 -12.03
N LEU A 426 -10.99 1.58 -11.29
CA LEU A 426 -11.12 1.69 -9.85
C LEU A 426 -11.58 0.35 -9.27
N ARG A 427 -11.63 0.24 -7.97
CA ARG A 427 -12.05 -0.99 -7.29
C ARG A 427 -13.39 -0.78 -6.60
N VAL A 428 -14.11 -1.90 -6.39
CA VAL A 428 -15.33 -1.92 -5.58
C VAL A 428 -15.16 -2.89 -4.42
N HIS A 429 -15.54 -2.46 -3.23
CA HIS A 429 -15.74 -3.32 -2.07
C HIS A 429 -17.24 -3.58 -1.90
N ALA A 430 -17.66 -4.79 -2.28
CA ALA A 430 -19.06 -5.23 -2.25
C ALA A 430 -19.21 -6.73 -1.85
N TYR A 431 -18.13 -7.36 -1.41
CA TYR A 431 -18.07 -8.80 -1.12
C TYR A 431 -18.24 -9.16 0.37
N HIS A 432 -18.43 -8.19 1.23
CA HIS A 432 -18.84 -8.39 2.62
C HIS A 432 -20.17 -7.71 2.88
N ALA A 433 -20.96 -8.24 3.81
CA ALA A 433 -22.23 -7.63 4.18
C ALA A 433 -22.03 -6.16 4.61
N GLY A 434 -22.83 -5.26 4.07
CA GLY A 434 -22.76 -3.82 4.32
C GLY A 434 -21.69 -3.07 3.52
N HIS A 435 -20.83 -3.74 2.75
CA HIS A 435 -19.86 -3.08 1.90
C HIS A 435 -20.49 -2.66 0.56
N SER A 436 -20.30 -1.40 0.19
CA SER A 436 -20.82 -0.80 -1.05
C SER A 436 -19.96 0.38 -1.50
N THR A 437 -18.62 0.22 -1.47
CA THR A 437 -17.69 1.36 -1.63
C THR A 437 -16.86 1.23 -2.88
N ILE A 438 -16.79 2.32 -3.66
CA ILE A 438 -15.85 2.49 -4.75
C ILE A 438 -14.55 3.04 -4.17
N LEU A 439 -13.45 2.32 -4.39
CA LEU A 439 -12.14 2.67 -3.86
C LEU A 439 -11.25 3.30 -4.91
N CYS A 440 -10.62 4.41 -4.54
CA CYS A 440 -9.58 5.08 -5.30
C CYS A 440 -8.31 5.23 -4.45
N LYS A 441 -7.17 5.09 -5.12
CA LYS A 441 -5.87 5.43 -4.57
C LYS A 441 -4.97 5.90 -5.71
N PHE A 442 -4.99 7.20 -5.98
CA PHE A 442 -4.20 7.75 -7.07
C PHE A 442 -2.71 7.75 -6.76
N ALA A 443 -1.90 7.59 -7.80
CA ALA A 443 -0.47 7.82 -7.70
C ALA A 443 -0.14 9.31 -7.46
N LEU A 444 1.03 9.57 -6.89
CA LEU A 444 1.47 10.89 -6.43
C LEU A 444 1.78 11.87 -7.57
N CYS A 445 1.88 11.37 -8.80
CA CYS A 445 1.97 12.18 -10.03
C CYS A 445 0.60 12.71 -10.49
N LEU A 446 -0.42 12.66 -9.63
CA LEU A 446 -1.75 13.22 -9.89
C LEU A 446 -1.66 14.75 -10.04
N GLU A 447 -2.33 15.27 -11.06
CA GLU A 447 -2.39 16.71 -11.36
C GLU A 447 -3.83 17.24 -11.19
N PRO A 448 -4.02 18.52 -10.84
CA PRO A 448 -5.36 19.11 -10.69
C PRO A 448 -6.27 18.95 -11.93
N ALA A 449 -5.71 19.04 -13.13
CA ALA A 449 -6.47 18.85 -14.37
C ALA A 449 -7.02 17.41 -14.50
N VAL A 450 -6.25 16.40 -14.04
CA VAL A 450 -6.70 15.00 -14.01
C VAL A 450 -7.82 14.84 -12.97
N VAL A 451 -7.68 15.48 -11.81
CA VAL A 451 -8.73 15.49 -10.78
C VAL A 451 -10.03 16.05 -11.33
N ASP A 452 -9.97 17.21 -11.99
CA ASP A 452 -11.18 17.87 -12.52
C ASP A 452 -11.89 17.01 -13.56
N GLU A 453 -11.15 16.41 -14.48
CA GLU A 453 -11.72 15.52 -15.50
C GLU A 453 -12.28 14.22 -14.86
N PHE A 454 -11.58 13.64 -13.89
CA PHE A 454 -12.06 12.47 -13.16
C PHE A 454 -13.39 12.77 -12.45
N ILE A 455 -13.47 13.86 -11.69
CA ILE A 455 -14.71 14.28 -11.01
C ILE A 455 -15.84 14.56 -12.00
N ARG A 456 -15.53 15.22 -13.12
CA ARG A 456 -16.50 15.47 -14.19
C ARG A 456 -17.06 14.17 -14.77
N ARG A 457 -16.21 13.16 -15.01
CA ARG A 457 -16.65 11.85 -15.51
C ARG A 457 -17.48 11.10 -14.49
N LEU A 458 -17.08 11.08 -13.22
CA LEU A 458 -17.88 10.46 -12.15
C LEU A 458 -19.27 11.10 -12.07
N ARG A 459 -19.35 12.45 -12.14
CA ARG A 459 -20.63 13.17 -12.13
C ARG A 459 -21.55 12.73 -13.27
N LEU A 460 -21.04 12.67 -14.50
CA LEU A 460 -21.84 12.22 -15.66
C LEU A 460 -22.35 10.78 -15.50
N LEU A 461 -21.52 9.90 -14.95
CA LEU A 461 -21.93 8.50 -14.69
C LEU A 461 -22.95 8.40 -13.55
N LEU A 462 -22.85 9.26 -12.53
CA LEU A 462 -23.86 9.34 -11.46
C LEU A 462 -25.19 9.90 -11.97
N GLU A 463 -25.17 10.90 -12.87
CA GLU A 463 -26.37 11.45 -13.50
C GLU A 463 -27.06 10.45 -14.43
N ALA A 464 -26.30 9.70 -15.22
CA ALA A 464 -26.81 8.71 -16.16
C ALA A 464 -27.45 7.48 -15.49
N GLY A 465 -27.09 7.20 -14.24
CA GLY A 465 -27.65 6.08 -13.45
C GLY A 465 -28.89 6.47 -12.65
N LYS A 466 -29.48 7.64 -12.90
CA LYS A 466 -30.76 8.09 -12.29
C LYS A 466 -31.96 7.51 -13.09
#